data_4bfd215ddd5147922c209c566aa49625
#
_entry.id   4bfd215ddd5147922c209c566aa49625
#
_cell.length_a   1.000
_cell.length_b   1.000
_cell.length_c   1.000
_cell.angle_alpha   90.00
_cell.angle_beta   90.00
_cell.angle_gamma   90.00
#
_symmetry.space_group_name_H-M   'P 1'
#
loop_
_entity.id
_entity.type
_entity.pdbx_description
1 polymer ?
#
loop_
_entity_poly.entity_id
_entity_poly.type
_entity_poly.pdbx_seq_one_letter_code
_entity_poly.pdbx_strand_id
1 'polypeptide(L)'
;YDFADLLIVDEAGQVLPEVAAASFALAKKALVIGDTEQIPPIWSITPAIDIGNMLAEKILSGSTQEEITEKYTAIAELGKSAASGSVMKIAQCASRYQYDPELARGMYLYEHRRCFDNIIGYCNTLCYHGKLLPKRGCEESNLMPAMGYLHIDGKGELASSGSRYNLLEAETIAAWLTDNQQSIEAHYGKSLHEVVGIVTPFSAQVPTIKQALDKQGISAGTNETSLTVG
;
A
#
# COMPACT_ATOMS: atom_id res chain seq x y z
N TYR A 1 -32.12 -10.78 -7.11
CA TYR A 1 -31.48 -9.55 -6.83
C TYR A 1 -30.98 -8.78 -8.07
N ASP A 2 -30.19 -9.21 -8.95
CA ASP A 2 -29.84 -8.71 -10.31
C ASP A 2 -30.04 -7.18 -10.57
N PHE A 3 -29.66 -6.34 -9.62
CA PHE A 3 -29.82 -4.88 -9.73
C PHE A 3 -28.83 -4.29 -10.75
N ALA A 4 -27.63 -4.81 -10.80
CA ALA A 4 -26.57 -4.38 -11.69
C ALA A 4 -26.13 -5.51 -12.63
N ASP A 5 -25.90 -5.23 -13.90
CA ASP A 5 -25.38 -6.21 -14.85
C ASP A 5 -23.88 -6.49 -14.64
N LEU A 6 -23.13 -5.47 -14.21
CA LEU A 6 -21.70 -5.55 -13.97
C LEU A 6 -21.32 -4.69 -12.76
N LEU A 7 -20.61 -5.29 -11.81
CA LEU A 7 -19.88 -4.61 -10.76
C LEU A 7 -18.41 -4.50 -11.16
N ILE A 8 -17.82 -3.30 -11.04
CA ILE A 8 -16.38 -3.10 -11.19
C ILE A 8 -15.84 -2.71 -9.83
N VAL A 9 -14.86 -3.47 -9.33
CA VAL A 9 -14.15 -3.20 -8.08
C VAL A 9 -12.71 -2.89 -8.43
N ASP A 10 -12.32 -1.64 -8.24
CA ASP A 10 -10.94 -1.19 -8.42
C ASP A 10 -10.21 -1.16 -7.07
N GLU A 11 -8.87 -1.24 -7.09
CA GLU A 11 -8.03 -1.34 -5.89
C GLU A 11 -8.47 -2.46 -4.93
N ALA A 12 -8.94 -3.57 -5.49
CA ALA A 12 -9.54 -4.68 -4.75
C ALA A 12 -8.56 -5.37 -3.76
N GLY A 13 -7.26 -5.13 -3.91
CA GLY A 13 -6.23 -5.54 -2.95
C GLY A 13 -6.39 -4.88 -1.58
N GLN A 14 -7.00 -3.69 -1.54
CA GLN A 14 -7.22 -2.89 -0.33
C GLN A 14 -8.66 -3.01 0.23
N VAL A 15 -9.53 -3.79 -0.42
CA VAL A 15 -10.93 -3.92 -0.04
C VAL A 15 -11.13 -5.15 0.84
N LEU A 16 -11.70 -4.93 2.03
CA LEU A 16 -12.10 -6.00 2.94
C LEU A 16 -13.26 -6.82 2.36
N PRO A 17 -13.24 -8.16 2.50
CA PRO A 17 -14.30 -9.03 1.98
C PRO A 17 -15.69 -8.66 2.47
N GLU A 18 -15.85 -8.38 3.76
CA GLU A 18 -17.11 -8.03 4.39
C GLU A 18 -17.69 -6.70 3.90
N VAL A 19 -16.82 -5.75 3.52
CA VAL A 19 -17.26 -4.45 2.99
C VAL A 19 -17.85 -4.60 1.59
N ALA A 20 -17.27 -5.44 0.75
CA ALA A 20 -17.70 -5.60 -0.62
C ALA A 20 -18.85 -6.61 -0.81
N ALA A 21 -19.10 -7.51 0.16
CA ALA A 21 -20.04 -8.63 0.03
C ALA A 21 -21.43 -8.20 -0.42
N ALA A 22 -21.96 -7.10 0.13
CA ALA A 22 -23.28 -6.59 -0.23
C ALA A 22 -23.34 -6.13 -1.70
N SER A 23 -22.27 -5.51 -2.21
CA SER A 23 -22.19 -5.05 -3.60
C SER A 23 -22.16 -6.22 -4.58
N PHE A 24 -21.42 -7.29 -4.25
CA PHE A 24 -21.39 -8.52 -5.06
C PHE A 24 -22.75 -9.20 -5.12
N ALA A 25 -23.54 -9.17 -4.03
CA ALA A 25 -24.88 -9.76 -3.99
C ALA A 25 -25.88 -9.04 -4.91
N LEU A 26 -25.60 -7.82 -5.33
CA LEU A 26 -26.48 -7.02 -6.20
C LEU A 26 -26.13 -7.17 -7.69
N ALA A 27 -25.04 -7.80 -8.05
CA ALA A 27 -24.55 -7.83 -9.42
C ALA A 27 -24.55 -9.24 -10.02
N LYS A 28 -24.84 -9.33 -11.32
CA LYS A 28 -24.80 -10.59 -12.09
C LYS A 28 -23.37 -11.03 -12.40
N LYS A 29 -22.47 -10.07 -12.62
CA LYS A 29 -21.06 -10.28 -12.97
C LYS A 29 -20.19 -9.27 -12.25
N ALA A 30 -18.94 -9.61 -12.01
CA ALA A 30 -17.98 -8.71 -11.44
C ALA A 30 -16.66 -8.72 -12.22
N LEU A 31 -16.09 -7.53 -12.41
CA LEU A 31 -14.70 -7.30 -12.84
C LEU A 31 -13.95 -6.80 -11.62
N VAL A 32 -12.97 -7.55 -11.17
CA VAL A 32 -12.16 -7.23 -9.99
C VAL A 32 -10.77 -6.86 -10.46
N ILE A 33 -10.32 -5.65 -10.15
CA ILE A 33 -9.05 -5.06 -10.53
C ILE A 33 -8.29 -4.73 -9.26
N GLY A 34 -7.01 -5.09 -9.17
CA GLY A 34 -6.19 -4.81 -8.00
C GLY A 34 -4.87 -5.51 -8.04
N ASP A 35 -4.07 -5.28 -7.02
CA ASP A 35 -2.74 -5.81 -6.86
C ASP A 35 -2.56 -6.29 -5.42
N THR A 36 -2.14 -7.55 -5.25
CA THR A 36 -1.90 -8.14 -3.93
C THR A 36 -0.50 -7.86 -3.39
N GLU A 37 0.40 -7.34 -4.23
CA GLU A 37 1.76 -6.94 -3.86
C GLU A 37 1.83 -5.48 -3.39
N GLN A 38 0.72 -4.74 -3.51
CA GLN A 38 0.58 -3.38 -2.98
C GLN A 38 0.01 -3.39 -1.56
N ILE A 39 -0.37 -2.20 -1.06
CA ILE A 39 -0.85 -2.01 0.31
C ILE A 39 -2.08 -2.90 0.56
N PRO A 40 -2.05 -3.78 1.58
CA PRO A 40 -3.20 -4.60 1.94
C PRO A 40 -4.30 -3.80 2.63
N PRO A 41 -5.49 -4.37 2.83
CA PRO A 41 -6.53 -3.76 3.66
C PRO A 41 -6.05 -3.50 5.09
N ILE A 42 -6.66 -2.54 5.76
CA ILE A 42 -6.47 -2.34 7.21
C ILE A 42 -7.46 -3.26 7.93
N TRP A 43 -6.94 -4.39 8.43
CA TRP A 43 -7.76 -5.34 9.19
C TRP A 43 -8.00 -4.83 10.61
N SER A 44 -9.26 -4.79 11.02
CA SER A 44 -9.69 -4.29 12.33
C SER A 44 -9.75 -5.37 13.41
N ILE A 45 -9.66 -6.64 13.05
CA ILE A 45 -9.70 -7.77 13.98
C ILE A 45 -8.46 -8.65 13.87
N THR A 46 -8.18 -9.37 14.95
CA THR A 46 -7.07 -10.34 14.97
C THR A 46 -7.56 -11.72 14.52
N PRO A 47 -6.64 -12.63 14.09
CA PRO A 47 -6.99 -14.00 13.76
C PRO A 47 -7.74 -14.73 14.89
N ALA A 48 -7.42 -14.47 16.14
CA ALA A 48 -8.10 -15.08 17.29
C ALA A 48 -9.57 -14.68 17.39
N ILE A 49 -9.88 -13.40 17.13
CA ILE A 49 -11.26 -12.91 17.10
C ILE A 49 -12.01 -13.49 15.90
N ASP A 50 -11.37 -13.54 14.74
CA ASP A 50 -11.97 -14.08 13.51
C ASP A 50 -12.32 -15.57 13.69
N ILE A 51 -11.40 -16.39 14.24
CA ILE A 51 -11.65 -17.78 14.59
C ILE A 51 -12.83 -17.89 15.56
N GLY A 52 -12.87 -17.07 16.61
CA GLY A 52 -13.95 -17.06 17.59
C GLY A 52 -15.31 -16.78 16.94
N ASN A 53 -15.39 -15.81 16.06
CA ASN A 53 -16.59 -15.47 15.28
C ASN A 53 -17.02 -16.62 14.37
N MET A 54 -16.08 -17.23 13.63
CA MET A 54 -16.37 -18.35 12.75
C MET A 54 -16.86 -19.59 13.49
N LEU A 55 -16.34 -19.84 14.70
CA LEU A 55 -16.83 -20.92 15.57
C LEU A 55 -18.24 -20.64 16.08
N ALA A 56 -18.51 -19.42 16.53
CA ALA A 56 -19.83 -19.01 17.03
C ALA A 56 -20.91 -19.14 15.96
N GLU A 57 -20.59 -18.77 14.72
CA GLU A 57 -21.49 -18.87 13.54
C GLU A 57 -21.46 -20.24 12.88
N LYS A 58 -20.75 -21.23 13.44
CA LYS A 58 -20.65 -22.60 12.91
C LYS A 58 -20.07 -22.70 11.48
N ILE A 59 -19.33 -21.68 11.06
CA ILE A 59 -18.59 -21.68 9.78
C ILE A 59 -17.34 -22.54 9.92
N LEU A 60 -16.73 -22.50 11.10
CA LEU A 60 -15.56 -23.28 11.48
C LEU A 60 -15.96 -24.28 12.58
N SER A 61 -15.43 -25.50 12.53
CA SER A 61 -15.66 -26.54 13.54
C SER A 61 -14.44 -27.46 13.62
N GLY A 62 -14.12 -27.94 14.82
CA GLY A 62 -13.05 -28.90 15.04
C GLY A 62 -13.12 -29.47 16.44
N SER A 63 -12.55 -30.66 16.64
CA SER A 63 -12.48 -31.34 17.93
C SER A 63 -11.21 -30.97 18.71
N THR A 64 -10.19 -30.48 18.01
CA THR A 64 -8.91 -30.04 18.60
C THR A 64 -8.53 -28.64 18.10
N GLN A 65 -7.66 -27.96 18.84
CA GLN A 65 -7.15 -26.64 18.45
C GLN A 65 -6.34 -26.71 17.15
N GLU A 66 -5.61 -27.80 16.94
CA GLU A 66 -4.83 -28.02 15.71
C GLU A 66 -5.75 -28.11 14.49
N GLU A 67 -6.82 -28.90 14.58
CA GLU A 67 -7.80 -29.03 13.50
C GLU A 67 -8.47 -27.69 13.16
N ILE A 68 -8.83 -26.91 14.19
CA ILE A 68 -9.40 -25.56 14.00
C ILE A 68 -8.41 -24.63 13.30
N THR A 69 -7.15 -24.64 13.72
CA THR A 69 -6.10 -23.80 13.14
C THR A 69 -5.83 -24.17 11.69
N GLU A 70 -5.75 -25.45 11.37
CA GLU A 70 -5.55 -25.94 10.01
C GLU A 70 -6.69 -25.49 9.07
N LYS A 71 -7.94 -25.70 9.48
CA LYS A 71 -9.11 -25.26 8.72
C LYS A 71 -9.16 -23.75 8.55
N TYR A 72 -8.83 -23.00 9.59
CA TYR A 72 -8.76 -21.54 9.50
C TYR A 72 -7.68 -21.08 8.52
N THR A 73 -6.51 -21.70 8.56
CA THR A 73 -5.42 -21.40 7.62
C THR A 73 -5.87 -21.60 6.18
N ALA A 74 -6.55 -22.72 5.89
CA ALA A 74 -7.08 -22.95 4.55
C ALA A 74 -8.12 -21.90 4.10
N ILE A 75 -8.96 -21.40 5.01
CA ILE A 75 -9.90 -20.30 4.73
C ILE A 75 -9.13 -18.98 4.47
N ALA A 76 -8.10 -18.72 5.26
CA ALA A 76 -7.27 -17.52 5.13
C ALA A 76 -6.47 -17.50 3.83
N GLU A 77 -5.93 -18.65 3.40
CA GLU A 77 -5.25 -18.82 2.10
C GLU A 77 -6.18 -18.51 0.91
N LEU A 78 -7.45 -18.82 1.02
CA LEU A 78 -8.46 -18.44 0.04
C LEU A 78 -8.84 -16.94 0.07
N GLY A 79 -8.20 -16.15 0.93
CA GLY A 79 -8.49 -14.71 1.09
C GLY A 79 -9.79 -14.39 1.82
N LYS A 80 -10.44 -15.39 2.45
CA LYS A 80 -11.79 -15.27 3.05
C LYS A 80 -11.77 -14.90 4.54
N SER A 81 -10.58 -14.76 5.15
CA SER A 81 -10.46 -14.33 6.54
C SER A 81 -10.67 -12.82 6.66
N ALA A 82 -11.44 -12.39 7.65
CA ALA A 82 -11.62 -10.98 7.99
C ALA A 82 -10.37 -10.37 8.65
N ALA A 83 -9.42 -11.21 9.09
CA ALA A 83 -8.16 -10.76 9.70
C ALA A 83 -6.96 -10.74 8.72
N SER A 84 -7.11 -11.23 7.48
CA SER A 84 -6.00 -11.29 6.50
C SER A 84 -6.45 -11.34 5.05
N GLY A 85 -7.75 -11.34 4.79
CA GLY A 85 -8.32 -11.46 3.44
C GLY A 85 -8.41 -10.15 2.68
N SER A 86 -8.64 -10.24 1.38
CA SER A 86 -9.04 -9.13 0.52
C SER A 86 -9.92 -9.63 -0.62
N VAL A 87 -10.68 -8.72 -1.21
CA VAL A 87 -11.51 -9.04 -2.37
C VAL A 87 -10.68 -9.55 -3.54
N MET A 88 -9.47 -9.00 -3.74
CA MET A 88 -8.56 -9.44 -4.80
C MET A 88 -8.09 -10.87 -4.60
N LYS A 89 -7.71 -11.27 -3.37
CA LYS A 89 -7.32 -12.65 -3.07
C LYS A 89 -8.46 -13.64 -3.35
N ILE A 90 -9.69 -13.29 -2.96
CA ILE A 90 -10.87 -14.11 -3.24
C ILE A 90 -11.08 -14.25 -4.74
N ALA A 91 -10.98 -13.13 -5.48
CA ALA A 91 -11.15 -13.12 -6.93
C ALA A 91 -10.08 -13.95 -7.64
N GLN A 92 -8.82 -13.88 -7.21
CA GLN A 92 -7.75 -14.73 -7.73
C GLN A 92 -8.05 -16.22 -7.52
N CYS A 93 -8.46 -16.61 -6.31
CA CYS A 93 -8.83 -18.00 -6.02
C CYS A 93 -10.05 -18.49 -6.84
N ALA A 94 -10.99 -17.60 -7.16
CA ALA A 94 -12.18 -17.90 -7.96
C ALA A 94 -11.93 -17.83 -9.47
N SER A 95 -10.84 -17.20 -9.92
CA SER A 95 -10.51 -17.01 -11.32
C SER A 95 -10.28 -18.34 -12.04
N ARG A 96 -10.80 -18.45 -13.26
CA ARG A 96 -10.53 -19.56 -14.17
C ARG A 96 -9.25 -19.37 -14.98
N TYR A 97 -8.74 -18.14 -15.05
CA TYR A 97 -7.55 -17.80 -15.81
C TYR A 97 -6.29 -18.11 -15.02
N GLN A 98 -5.36 -18.81 -15.64
CA GLN A 98 -4.01 -19.05 -15.14
C GLN A 98 -3.06 -18.66 -16.28
N TYR A 99 -2.62 -17.42 -16.26
CA TYR A 99 -1.78 -16.87 -17.33
C TYR A 99 -0.32 -17.34 -17.22
N ASP A 100 0.21 -17.29 -16.00
CA ASP A 100 1.56 -17.75 -15.68
C ASP A 100 1.46 -18.72 -14.48
N PRO A 101 1.99 -19.98 -14.60
CA PRO A 101 1.95 -20.95 -13.51
C PRO A 101 2.66 -20.52 -12.23
N GLU A 102 3.63 -19.59 -12.34
CA GLU A 102 4.39 -19.06 -11.20
C GLU A 102 3.67 -17.91 -10.48
N LEU A 103 2.61 -17.37 -11.07
CA LEU A 103 1.84 -16.26 -10.52
C LEU A 103 0.47 -16.74 -10.01
N ALA A 104 -0.16 -15.93 -9.17
CA ALA A 104 -1.54 -16.15 -8.77
C ALA A 104 -2.47 -16.13 -9.99
N ARG A 105 -3.66 -16.76 -9.86
CA ARG A 105 -4.64 -16.78 -10.95
C ARG A 105 -5.14 -15.38 -11.27
N GLY A 106 -5.47 -15.16 -12.53
CA GLY A 106 -5.97 -13.90 -13.05
C GLY A 106 -5.33 -13.52 -14.38
N MET A 107 -5.74 -12.38 -14.89
CA MET A 107 -5.09 -11.71 -16.03
C MET A 107 -4.18 -10.62 -15.51
N TYR A 108 -2.99 -10.51 -16.09
CA TYR A 108 -1.98 -9.56 -15.65
C TYR A 108 -1.79 -8.44 -16.67
N LEU A 109 -1.68 -7.19 -16.16
CA LEU A 109 -1.26 -6.03 -16.94
C LEU A 109 0.24 -5.81 -16.69
N TYR A 110 1.07 -6.33 -17.57
CA TYR A 110 2.53 -6.30 -17.41
C TYR A 110 3.15 -4.95 -17.74
N GLU A 111 2.54 -4.17 -18.66
CA GLU A 111 3.10 -2.89 -19.09
C GLU A 111 2.93 -1.80 -18.03
N HIS A 112 4.04 -1.28 -17.55
CA HIS A 112 4.06 -0.16 -16.61
C HIS A 112 4.44 1.14 -17.33
N ARG A 113 3.54 2.14 -17.24
CA ARG A 113 3.69 3.43 -17.94
C ARG A 113 3.65 4.65 -17.00
N ARG A 114 3.45 4.45 -15.71
CA ARG A 114 3.30 5.54 -14.72
C ARG A 114 4.65 6.08 -14.26
N CYS A 115 5.53 5.23 -13.76
CA CYS A 115 6.83 5.63 -13.25
C CYS A 115 7.91 5.49 -14.31
N PHE A 116 8.99 6.26 -14.17
CA PHE A 116 10.21 6.04 -14.96
C PHE A 116 10.76 4.64 -14.75
N ASP A 117 11.46 4.12 -15.77
CA ASP A 117 11.90 2.74 -15.81
C ASP A 117 12.82 2.37 -14.63
N ASN A 118 13.63 3.31 -14.14
CA ASN A 118 14.50 3.10 -12.97
C ASN A 118 13.69 2.86 -11.68
N ILE A 119 12.61 3.61 -11.49
CA ILE A 119 11.74 3.49 -10.30
C ILE A 119 11.02 2.14 -10.32
N ILE A 120 10.34 1.84 -11.43
CA ILE A 120 9.59 0.58 -11.52
C ILE A 120 10.52 -0.64 -11.60
N GLY A 121 11.74 -0.49 -12.11
CA GLY A 121 12.75 -1.54 -12.14
C GLY A 121 13.11 -2.04 -10.73
N TYR A 122 13.22 -1.14 -9.76
CA TYR A 122 13.41 -1.50 -8.37
C TYR A 122 12.22 -2.31 -7.82
N CYS A 123 11.00 -1.79 -7.97
CA CYS A 123 9.78 -2.49 -7.54
C CYS A 123 9.62 -3.85 -8.25
N ASN A 124 9.96 -3.91 -9.53
CA ASN A 124 9.91 -5.12 -10.34
C ASN A 124 10.82 -6.22 -9.78
N THR A 125 12.00 -5.85 -9.33
CA THR A 125 12.94 -6.78 -8.69
C THR A 125 12.46 -7.19 -7.30
N LEU A 126 11.90 -6.24 -6.52
CA LEU A 126 11.51 -6.47 -5.14
C LEU A 126 10.23 -7.31 -5.00
N CYS A 127 9.19 -7.01 -5.79
CA CYS A 127 7.84 -7.55 -5.61
C CYS A 127 7.31 -8.34 -6.81
N TYR A 128 7.69 -7.96 -8.04
CA TYR A 128 7.05 -8.51 -9.25
C TYR A 128 7.92 -9.51 -10.00
N HIS A 129 8.98 -10.03 -9.38
CA HIS A 129 9.85 -11.09 -9.92
C HIS A 129 10.39 -10.82 -11.33
N GLY A 130 10.59 -9.55 -11.70
CA GLY A 130 11.04 -9.16 -13.04
C GLY A 130 9.96 -9.24 -14.14
N LYS A 131 8.71 -9.51 -13.80
CA LYS A 131 7.63 -9.74 -14.79
C LYS A 131 7.07 -8.46 -15.41
N LEU A 132 7.21 -7.29 -14.76
CA LEU A 132 6.72 -6.04 -15.32
C LEU A 132 7.58 -5.57 -16.50
N LEU A 133 6.91 -4.94 -17.46
CA LEU A 133 7.53 -4.37 -18.66
C LEU A 133 7.54 -2.84 -18.54
N PRO A 134 8.65 -2.21 -18.14
CA PRO A 134 8.77 -0.75 -18.13
C PRO A 134 8.57 -0.20 -19.54
N LYS A 135 7.76 0.87 -19.67
CA LYS A 135 7.37 1.48 -20.95
C LYS A 135 7.38 3.01 -20.94
N ARG A 136 7.80 3.62 -19.84
CA ARG A 136 7.85 5.07 -19.74
C ARG A 136 9.17 5.65 -20.26
N GLY A 137 10.24 4.87 -20.21
CA GLY A 137 11.61 5.31 -20.50
C GLY A 137 12.28 5.96 -19.29
N CYS A 138 13.49 6.46 -19.52
CA CYS A 138 14.27 7.20 -18.52
C CYS A 138 14.07 8.70 -18.76
N GLU A 139 14.09 9.47 -17.69
CA GLU A 139 14.05 10.93 -17.79
C GLU A 139 15.43 11.46 -18.25
N GLU A 140 15.45 12.30 -19.29
CA GLU A 140 16.68 12.77 -19.90
C GLU A 140 17.29 14.01 -19.22
N SER A 141 16.49 14.75 -18.46
CA SER A 141 16.93 16.00 -17.81
C SER A 141 16.28 16.17 -16.45
N ASN A 142 17.02 15.84 -15.40
CA ASN A 142 16.55 15.94 -14.02
C ASN A 142 17.44 16.86 -13.18
N LEU A 143 16.80 17.63 -12.31
CA LEU A 143 17.47 18.29 -11.20
C LEU A 143 18.17 17.27 -10.29
N MET A 144 17.55 16.10 -10.15
CA MET A 144 17.99 14.99 -9.30
C MET A 144 17.78 13.65 -10.03
N PRO A 145 18.53 12.60 -9.66
CA PRO A 145 18.28 11.28 -10.24
C PRO A 145 16.85 10.82 -9.91
N ALA A 146 16.24 10.06 -10.83
CA ALA A 146 14.88 9.54 -10.67
C ALA A 146 14.69 8.70 -9.39
N MET A 147 15.78 8.15 -8.85
CA MET A 147 15.82 7.41 -7.60
C MET A 147 17.17 7.59 -6.92
N GLY A 148 17.15 7.80 -5.61
CA GLY A 148 18.36 7.95 -4.81
C GLY A 148 18.11 7.47 -3.37
N TYR A 149 19.16 7.36 -2.59
CA TYR A 149 19.08 7.10 -1.16
C TYR A 149 20.10 7.93 -0.39
N LEU A 150 19.79 8.21 0.87
CA LEU A 150 20.71 8.83 1.82
C LEU A 150 20.74 7.96 3.08
N HIS A 151 21.93 7.51 3.47
CA HIS A 151 22.12 6.85 4.77
C HIS A 151 22.29 7.88 5.87
N ILE A 152 21.53 7.75 6.95
CA ILE A 152 21.59 8.59 8.12
C ILE A 152 21.93 7.72 9.32
N ASP A 153 23.09 7.97 9.94
CA ASP A 153 23.55 7.22 11.14
C ASP A 153 22.82 7.73 12.39
N GLY A 154 21.52 7.50 12.44
CA GLY A 154 20.63 7.88 13.52
C GLY A 154 19.95 6.66 14.16
N LYS A 155 19.63 6.77 15.45
CA LYS A 155 18.92 5.72 16.18
C LYS A 155 17.41 6.03 16.21
N GLY A 156 16.60 5.04 15.85
CA GLY A 156 15.16 5.12 16.03
C GLY A 156 14.79 5.00 17.51
N GLU A 157 14.00 5.93 17.99
CA GLU A 157 13.44 5.95 19.36
C GLU A 157 12.02 5.43 19.37
N LEU A 158 11.55 4.96 20.54
CA LEU A 158 10.19 4.46 20.73
C LEU A 158 9.35 5.56 21.38
N ALA A 159 8.30 5.98 20.71
CA ALA A 159 7.32 6.90 21.27
C ALA A 159 6.39 6.19 22.27
N SER A 160 5.71 6.93 23.14
CA SER A 160 4.73 6.40 24.09
C SER A 160 3.56 5.65 23.42
N SER A 161 3.28 5.96 22.16
CA SER A 161 2.29 5.27 21.33
C SER A 161 2.74 3.88 20.82
N GLY A 162 4.00 3.48 21.07
CA GLY A 162 4.60 2.26 20.52
C GLY A 162 5.14 2.40 19.09
N SER A 163 4.92 3.53 18.43
CA SER A 163 5.51 3.81 17.11
C SER A 163 6.94 4.33 17.24
N ARG A 164 7.74 4.15 16.19
CA ARG A 164 9.14 4.61 16.17
C ARG A 164 9.27 5.97 15.47
N TYR A 165 10.29 6.72 15.87
CA TYR A 165 10.72 7.95 15.20
C TYR A 165 12.25 8.11 15.27
N ASN A 166 12.80 8.89 14.35
CA ASN A 166 14.21 9.24 14.29
C ASN A 166 14.33 10.76 14.08
N LEU A 167 14.79 11.46 15.10
CA LEU A 167 14.90 12.91 15.06
C LEU A 167 15.94 13.38 14.05
N LEU A 168 17.10 12.70 14.00
CA LEU A 168 18.17 13.07 13.07
C LEU A 168 17.72 12.93 11.61
N GLU A 169 16.95 11.91 11.30
CA GLU A 169 16.34 11.72 9.97
C GLU A 169 15.40 12.87 9.62
N ALA A 170 14.51 13.25 10.54
CA ALA A 170 13.58 14.36 10.34
C ALA A 170 14.30 15.70 10.14
N GLU A 171 15.34 15.98 10.94
CA GLU A 171 16.16 17.20 10.81
C GLU A 171 16.95 17.21 9.51
N THR A 172 17.47 16.06 9.08
CA THR A 172 18.19 15.94 7.80
C THR A 172 17.26 16.18 6.61
N ILE A 173 16.04 15.62 6.64
CA ILE A 173 15.02 15.87 5.60
C ILE A 173 14.69 17.37 5.52
N ALA A 174 14.46 18.01 6.66
CA ALA A 174 14.12 19.43 6.70
C ALA A 174 15.25 20.33 6.19
N ALA A 175 16.49 20.07 6.61
CA ALA A 175 17.67 20.79 6.14
C ALA A 175 17.86 20.61 4.63
N TRP A 176 17.78 19.37 4.14
CA TRP A 176 17.92 19.08 2.72
C TRP A 176 16.87 19.78 1.86
N LEU A 177 15.61 19.81 2.32
CA LEU A 177 14.54 20.52 1.61
C LEU A 177 14.79 22.04 1.60
N THR A 178 15.24 22.61 2.72
CA THR A 178 15.58 24.04 2.82
C THR A 178 16.69 24.40 1.83
N ASP A 179 17.75 23.61 1.78
CA ASP A 179 18.89 23.85 0.89
C ASP A 179 18.55 23.72 -0.59
N ASN A 180 17.57 22.88 -0.93
CA ASN A 180 17.20 22.59 -2.32
C ASN A 180 15.90 23.28 -2.77
N GLN A 181 15.15 23.93 -1.89
CA GLN A 181 13.85 24.53 -2.17
C GLN A 181 13.86 25.40 -3.43
N GLN A 182 14.77 26.38 -3.47
CA GLN A 182 14.84 27.32 -4.59
C GLN A 182 15.12 26.61 -5.94
N SER A 183 15.97 25.60 -5.92
CA SER A 183 16.32 24.83 -7.12
C SER A 183 15.13 23.96 -7.60
N ILE A 184 14.41 23.35 -6.66
CA ILE A 184 13.21 22.54 -6.93
C ILE A 184 12.12 23.43 -7.52
N GLU A 185 11.79 24.54 -6.87
CA GLU A 185 10.75 25.45 -7.31
C GLU A 185 11.07 26.09 -8.67
N ALA A 186 12.32 26.46 -8.89
CA ALA A 186 12.75 27.00 -10.19
C ALA A 186 12.66 25.95 -11.32
N HIS A 187 13.04 24.71 -11.05
CA HIS A 187 13.01 23.63 -12.05
C HIS A 187 11.58 23.26 -12.46
N TYR A 188 10.68 23.13 -11.50
CA TYR A 188 9.30 22.70 -11.76
C TYR A 188 8.35 23.87 -12.04
N GLY A 189 8.74 25.12 -11.77
CA GLY A 189 7.88 26.30 -11.87
C GLY A 189 6.68 26.26 -10.92
N LYS A 190 6.82 25.57 -9.77
CA LYS A 190 5.79 25.33 -8.77
C LYS A 190 6.35 25.46 -7.37
N SER A 191 5.49 25.74 -6.42
CA SER A 191 5.86 25.79 -5.01
C SER A 191 6.22 24.39 -4.47
N LEU A 192 7.07 24.34 -3.45
CA LEU A 192 7.58 23.08 -2.87
C LEU A 192 6.46 22.10 -2.49
N HIS A 193 5.37 22.61 -1.89
CA HIS A 193 4.22 21.79 -1.46
C HIS A 193 3.45 21.14 -2.61
N GLU A 194 3.56 21.64 -3.85
CA GLU A 194 2.90 21.08 -5.04
C GLU A 194 3.72 19.95 -5.68
N VAL A 195 5.00 19.87 -5.39
CA VAL A 195 5.92 18.92 -6.08
C VAL A 195 6.59 17.93 -5.13
N VAL A 196 6.58 18.19 -3.82
CA VAL A 196 7.20 17.32 -2.83
C VAL A 196 6.17 16.77 -1.85
N GLY A 197 6.23 15.47 -1.61
CA GLY A 197 5.51 14.79 -0.54
C GLY A 197 6.47 13.90 0.26
N ILE A 198 6.24 13.78 1.57
CA ILE A 198 7.01 12.91 2.45
C ILE A 198 6.12 11.80 2.96
N VAL A 199 6.57 10.55 2.82
CA VAL A 199 5.84 9.36 3.28
C VAL A 199 6.70 8.59 4.27
N THR A 200 6.09 8.15 5.38
CA THR A 200 6.74 7.30 6.38
C THR A 200 5.79 6.22 6.89
N PRO A 201 6.27 4.98 7.12
CA PRO A 201 5.43 3.93 7.70
C PRO A 201 5.22 4.06 9.22
N PHE A 202 5.83 5.08 9.85
CA PHE A 202 5.80 5.25 11.30
C PHE A 202 4.97 6.47 11.71
N SER A 203 3.85 6.24 12.36
CA SER A 203 2.94 7.33 12.78
C SER A 203 3.60 8.37 13.70
N ALA A 204 4.59 7.99 14.52
CA ALA A 204 5.34 8.92 15.35
C ALA A 204 6.38 9.74 14.58
N GLN A 205 6.82 9.30 13.41
CA GLN A 205 7.74 10.04 12.55
C GLN A 205 7.05 11.24 11.88
N VAL A 206 5.76 11.14 11.56
CA VAL A 206 4.99 12.21 10.93
C VAL A 206 5.08 13.54 11.71
N PRO A 207 4.68 13.61 13.00
CA PRO A 207 4.81 14.85 13.78
C PRO A 207 6.25 15.29 13.96
N THR A 208 7.21 14.35 14.05
CA THR A 208 8.64 14.66 14.17
C THR A 208 9.16 15.38 12.93
N ILE A 209 8.80 14.90 11.74
CA ILE A 209 9.15 15.57 10.47
C ILE A 209 8.47 16.94 10.38
N LYS A 210 7.18 17.04 10.70
CA LYS A 210 6.45 18.32 10.68
C LYS A 210 7.13 19.38 11.57
N GLN A 211 7.52 19.01 12.79
CA GLN A 211 8.23 19.90 13.69
C GLN A 211 9.61 20.33 13.15
N ALA A 212 10.33 19.42 12.51
CA ALA A 212 11.62 19.76 11.90
C ALA A 212 11.46 20.74 10.73
N LEU A 213 10.44 20.54 9.89
CA LEU A 213 10.09 21.44 8.79
C LEU A 213 9.67 22.83 9.28
N ASP A 214 8.80 22.90 10.29
CA ASP A 214 8.36 24.16 10.90
C ASP A 214 9.52 24.97 11.45
N LYS A 215 10.52 24.33 12.08
CA LYS A 215 11.76 24.99 12.54
C LYS A 215 12.55 25.63 11.39
N GLN A 216 12.45 25.11 10.20
CA GLN A 216 13.10 25.63 8.98
C GLN A 216 12.20 26.59 8.20
N GLY A 217 11.00 26.90 8.69
CA GLY A 217 10.05 27.78 8.04
C GLY A 217 9.26 27.15 6.89
N ILE A 218 9.30 25.81 6.75
CA ILE A 218 8.53 25.06 5.76
C ILE A 218 7.24 24.59 6.43
N SER A 219 6.10 25.11 5.98
CA SER A 219 4.79 24.71 6.48
C SER A 219 4.44 23.29 6.05
N ALA A 220 4.11 22.43 7.02
CA ALA A 220 3.71 21.04 6.77
C ALA A 220 2.38 20.71 7.43
N GLY A 221 1.40 20.24 6.65
CA GLY A 221 0.05 19.99 7.16
C GLY A 221 -0.90 19.42 6.13
N THR A 222 -2.20 19.64 6.37
CA THR A 222 -3.29 19.22 5.50
C THR A 222 -3.88 20.35 4.66
N ASN A 223 -3.35 21.56 4.79
CA ASN A 223 -3.81 22.71 4.03
C ASN A 223 -3.25 22.67 2.60
N GLU A 224 -3.98 23.26 1.65
CA GLU A 224 -3.59 23.30 0.23
C GLU A 224 -2.22 23.96 -0.04
N THR A 225 -1.71 24.79 0.89
CA THR A 225 -0.41 25.47 0.78
C THR A 225 0.67 24.86 1.66
N SER A 226 0.41 23.70 2.25
CA SER A 226 1.32 23.01 3.16
C SER A 226 1.86 21.74 2.54
N LEU A 227 3.14 21.44 2.80
CA LEU A 227 3.77 20.20 2.36
C LEU A 227 3.10 18.99 3.02
N THR A 228 2.74 17.99 2.22
CA THR A 228 2.09 16.77 2.70
C THR A 228 3.11 15.85 3.36
N VAL A 229 2.83 15.46 4.61
CA VAL A 229 3.59 14.45 5.36
C VAL A 229 2.61 13.43 5.92
N GLY A 230 2.75 12.15 5.48
CA GLY A 230 1.85 11.06 5.84
C GLY A 230 2.50 9.69 5.88
#